data_38144e0874430662c9192c29e172cedb
#
_entry.id   38144e0874430662c9192c29e172cedb
#
_cell.length_a   1.000
_cell.length_b   1.000
_cell.length_c   1.000
_cell.angle_alpha   90.00
_cell.angle_beta   90.00
_cell.angle_gamma   90.00
#
_symmetry.space_group_name_H-M   'P 1'
#
loop_
_entity.id
_entity.type
_entity.pdbx_description
1 polymer ?
#
loop_
_entity_poly.entity_id
_entity_poly.type
_entity_poly.pdbx_seq_one_letter_code
_entity_poly.pdbx_strand_id
1 'polypeptide(L)'
;MDYLGELKVVPKLPEQIKRLKELAYNFYFSWHPEVRDLFIEIDKEVWKFVNHNPVKFLHEVQQKRLEEKAQDRVFLEKYKQALTDFDKYMRDEKTWFSSNFPEYRGRHIAYFTAEFGFHESLPIYAGGLGVLAGDHIKSASDLGIPLTGVSLFYQQTYFTQEIDAHGNQIPHYLPLNPEELPLRRVSDSKKKPLILKVPVANRMVFFQLWKARVGRISVYLLDTNVPQNTAADCQITARLYGGDQEMRISQEIVLGMGGALALQALGIEPAAWHMNEGHSVFLALQRIKDLVRNEGLKFEEALEATAANTIFTTHTPVPAGNDAFPLHIKDKYFQHYWESVGIHRHRFMELGSQIQPQGYEIFNLTILSLNLSRYRNAVSRLHGYVSKDLWKTVWPDFQPHETPISSITNGVHAATWISVSYTHLTLPTIYSV
;
A
#
# COMPACT_ATOMS: atom_id res chain seq x y z
N MET A 1 -6.02 -21.92 -38.41
CA MET A 1 -4.64 -21.44 -38.22
C MET A 1 -4.39 -21.47 -36.73
N ASP A 2 -3.54 -22.37 -36.30
CA ASP A 2 -3.20 -22.47 -34.86
C ASP A 2 -2.32 -21.26 -34.53
N TYR A 3 -2.76 -20.48 -33.56
CA TYR A 3 -2.04 -19.30 -33.05
C TYR A 3 -0.84 -19.79 -32.25
N LEU A 4 0.37 -19.67 -32.80
CA LEU A 4 1.59 -20.21 -32.21
C LEU A 4 2.17 -19.32 -31.08
N GLY A 5 1.61 -18.15 -30.85
CA GLY A 5 2.05 -17.18 -29.84
C GLY A 5 2.35 -15.80 -30.44
N GLU A 6 2.43 -14.81 -29.56
CA GLU A 6 2.79 -13.43 -29.91
C GLU A 6 4.28 -13.21 -29.70
N LEU A 7 5.00 -12.75 -30.72
CA LEU A 7 6.41 -12.36 -30.60
C LEU A 7 6.48 -10.85 -30.37
N LYS A 8 6.78 -10.42 -29.14
CA LYS A 8 7.01 -9.01 -28.82
C LYS A 8 8.52 -8.70 -28.91
N VAL A 9 8.91 -7.85 -29.83
CA VAL A 9 10.29 -7.33 -29.94
C VAL A 9 10.41 -6.10 -29.05
N VAL A 10 11.20 -6.20 -27.98
CA VAL A 10 11.45 -5.10 -27.05
C VAL A 10 12.75 -4.40 -27.42
N PRO A 11 12.78 -3.04 -27.47
CA PRO A 11 14.00 -2.28 -27.73
C PRO A 11 15.11 -2.60 -26.72
N LYS A 12 16.35 -2.56 -27.17
CA LYS A 12 17.52 -2.76 -26.33
C LYS A 12 18.11 -1.40 -25.96
N LEU A 13 18.24 -1.13 -24.67
CA LEU A 13 18.88 0.09 -24.19
C LEU A 13 20.38 0.10 -24.60
N PRO A 14 20.84 1.16 -25.31
CA PRO A 14 22.27 1.38 -25.54
C PRO A 14 23.06 1.44 -24.23
N GLU A 15 24.31 1.02 -24.24
CA GLU A 15 25.16 0.93 -23.05
C GLU A 15 25.30 2.28 -22.33
N GLN A 16 25.38 3.38 -23.09
CA GLN A 16 25.52 4.75 -22.56
C GLN A 16 24.35 5.20 -21.67
N ILE A 17 23.14 4.65 -21.92
CA ILE A 17 21.90 5.02 -21.22
C ILE A 17 21.21 3.84 -20.53
N LYS A 18 21.92 2.75 -20.30
CA LYS A 18 21.36 1.49 -19.73
C LYS A 18 20.69 1.66 -18.37
N ARG A 19 21.14 2.63 -17.55
CA ARG A 19 20.56 2.89 -16.24
C ARG A 19 19.22 3.64 -16.29
N LEU A 20 18.72 4.04 -17.49
CA LEU A 20 17.33 4.45 -17.64
C LEU A 20 16.36 3.38 -17.11
N LYS A 21 16.72 2.09 -17.25
CA LYS A 21 15.95 0.99 -16.68
C LYS A 21 15.86 1.06 -15.16
N GLU A 22 16.91 1.51 -14.47
CA GLU A 22 16.92 1.68 -13.02
C GLU A 22 15.97 2.79 -12.59
N LEU A 23 16.03 3.94 -13.28
CA LEU A 23 15.15 5.07 -13.06
C LEU A 23 13.69 4.72 -13.35
N ALA A 24 13.42 3.94 -14.41
CA ALA A 24 12.06 3.50 -14.78
C ALA A 24 11.39 2.61 -13.72
N TYR A 25 12.17 1.84 -12.98
CA TYR A 25 11.67 0.96 -11.91
C TYR A 25 11.68 1.59 -10.51
N ASN A 26 11.85 2.92 -10.41
CA ASN A 26 11.77 3.64 -9.16
C ASN A 26 10.85 4.86 -9.33
N PHE A 27 9.79 4.92 -8.54
CA PHE A 27 8.83 6.04 -8.58
C PHE A 27 9.44 7.40 -8.21
N TYR A 28 10.72 7.48 -7.89
CA TYR A 28 11.49 8.70 -7.76
C TYR A 28 11.24 9.68 -8.93
N PHE A 29 11.08 9.17 -10.15
CA PHE A 29 10.74 9.98 -11.32
C PHE A 29 9.45 10.78 -11.17
N SER A 30 8.50 10.32 -10.33
CA SER A 30 7.18 10.95 -10.23
C SER A 30 7.18 12.30 -9.51
N TRP A 31 8.23 12.60 -8.76
CA TRP A 31 8.42 13.90 -8.11
C TRP A 31 9.79 14.56 -8.39
N HIS A 32 10.54 13.97 -9.32
CA HIS A 32 11.80 14.51 -9.82
C HIS A 32 11.68 14.77 -11.33
N PRO A 33 11.28 16.00 -11.73
CA PRO A 33 11.04 16.36 -13.12
C PRO A 33 12.24 16.11 -14.03
N GLU A 34 13.47 16.30 -13.54
CA GLU A 34 14.72 16.05 -14.28
C GLU A 34 14.85 14.59 -14.72
N VAL A 35 14.31 13.64 -13.99
CA VAL A 35 14.28 12.21 -14.39
C VAL A 35 13.14 11.95 -15.37
N ARG A 36 11.95 12.48 -15.09
CA ARG A 36 10.77 12.34 -15.98
C ARG A 36 11.06 12.93 -17.36
N ASP A 37 11.70 14.10 -17.40
CA ASP A 37 11.97 14.84 -18.62
C ASP A 37 12.96 14.10 -19.55
N LEU A 38 13.79 13.17 -19.05
CA LEU A 38 14.58 12.29 -19.88
C LEU A 38 13.71 11.41 -20.81
N PHE A 39 12.63 10.84 -20.27
CA PHE A 39 11.69 10.04 -21.07
C PHE A 39 10.94 10.90 -22.09
N ILE A 40 10.50 12.10 -21.68
CA ILE A 40 9.84 13.07 -22.56
C ILE A 40 10.75 13.50 -23.71
N GLU A 41 12.04 13.74 -23.43
CA GLU A 41 13.03 14.18 -24.43
C GLU A 41 13.40 13.07 -25.42
N ILE A 42 13.31 11.79 -25.02
CA ILE A 42 13.52 10.66 -25.94
C ILE A 42 12.34 10.60 -26.93
N ASP A 43 11.09 10.56 -26.45
CA ASP A 43 9.89 10.55 -27.30
C ASP A 43 8.65 10.98 -26.51
N LYS A 44 8.24 12.23 -26.71
CA LYS A 44 7.10 12.83 -26.01
C LYS A 44 5.77 12.16 -26.36
N GLU A 45 5.59 11.72 -27.60
CA GLU A 45 4.33 11.13 -28.03
C GLU A 45 4.16 9.71 -27.48
N VAL A 46 5.23 8.91 -27.49
CA VAL A 46 5.22 7.59 -26.84
C VAL A 46 5.01 7.74 -25.33
N TRP A 47 5.64 8.75 -24.68
CA TRP A 47 5.45 9.02 -23.24
C TRP A 47 3.99 9.27 -22.88
N LYS A 48 3.28 10.07 -23.66
CA LYS A 48 1.85 10.30 -23.48
C LYS A 48 1.02 9.05 -23.79
N PHE A 49 1.33 8.36 -24.90
CA PHE A 49 0.62 7.16 -25.33
C PHE A 49 0.62 6.05 -24.28
N VAL A 50 1.74 5.86 -23.57
CA VAL A 50 1.88 4.86 -22.51
C VAL A 50 1.38 5.33 -21.13
N ASN A 51 0.66 6.45 -21.08
CA ASN A 51 0.12 7.01 -19.83
C ASN A 51 1.24 7.30 -18.79
N HIS A 52 2.34 7.87 -19.27
CA HIS A 52 3.52 8.25 -18.46
C HIS A 52 4.14 7.06 -17.69
N ASN A 53 3.96 5.84 -18.18
CA ASN A 53 4.56 4.65 -17.60
C ASN A 53 5.97 4.43 -18.19
N PRO A 54 7.03 4.63 -17.39
CA PRO A 54 8.40 4.57 -17.90
C PRO A 54 8.83 3.16 -18.31
N VAL A 55 8.29 2.11 -17.71
CA VAL A 55 8.60 0.72 -18.08
C VAL A 55 7.96 0.39 -19.42
N LYS A 56 6.67 0.69 -19.57
CA LYS A 56 5.96 0.51 -20.84
C LYS A 56 6.57 1.38 -21.94
N PHE A 57 7.02 2.60 -21.60
CA PHE A 57 7.77 3.46 -22.51
C PHE A 57 9.01 2.76 -23.08
N LEU A 58 9.82 2.13 -22.24
CA LEU A 58 11.02 1.41 -22.67
C LEU A 58 10.71 0.18 -23.54
N HIS A 59 9.48 -0.33 -23.50
CA HIS A 59 9.02 -1.44 -24.34
C HIS A 59 8.45 -0.97 -25.70
N GLU A 60 7.96 0.27 -25.78
CA GLU A 60 7.24 0.78 -26.96
C GLU A 60 8.04 1.82 -27.77
N VAL A 61 9.05 2.46 -27.19
CA VAL A 61 9.87 3.46 -27.88
C VAL A 61 10.69 2.82 -29.01
N GLN A 62 10.81 3.51 -30.13
CA GLN A 62 11.61 3.01 -31.26
C GLN A 62 13.09 2.90 -30.90
N GLN A 63 13.76 1.80 -31.30
CA GLN A 63 15.18 1.57 -31.10
C GLN A 63 16.04 2.75 -31.60
N LYS A 64 15.70 3.30 -32.75
CA LYS A 64 16.37 4.45 -33.36
C LYS A 64 16.40 5.68 -32.44
N ARG A 65 15.31 5.97 -31.73
CA ARG A 65 15.25 7.09 -30.79
C ARG A 65 16.22 6.93 -29.61
N LEU A 66 16.33 5.72 -29.11
CA LEU A 66 17.28 5.39 -28.03
C LEU A 66 18.74 5.56 -28.52
N GLU A 67 19.04 5.11 -29.74
CA GLU A 67 20.36 5.20 -30.34
C GLU A 67 20.76 6.66 -30.64
N GLU A 68 19.84 7.47 -31.17
CA GLU A 68 20.03 8.91 -31.38
C GLU A 68 20.37 9.61 -30.06
N LYS A 69 19.59 9.34 -29.00
CA LYS A 69 19.83 9.97 -27.68
C LYS A 69 21.09 9.46 -26.98
N ALA A 70 21.48 8.21 -27.23
CA ALA A 70 22.75 7.68 -26.73
C ALA A 70 24.01 8.34 -27.37
N GLN A 71 23.83 9.08 -28.46
CA GLN A 71 24.87 9.86 -29.11
C GLN A 71 24.73 11.39 -28.92
N ASP A 72 23.58 11.85 -28.39
CA ASP A 72 23.31 13.23 -28.12
C ASP A 72 24.05 13.69 -26.85
N ARG A 73 25.07 14.52 -27.02
CA ARG A 73 25.92 15.01 -25.93
C ARG A 73 25.14 15.78 -24.86
N VAL A 74 24.17 16.61 -25.29
CA VAL A 74 23.37 17.43 -24.36
C VAL A 74 22.45 16.54 -23.53
N PHE A 75 21.81 15.55 -24.16
CA PHE A 75 21.00 14.55 -23.46
C PHE A 75 21.85 13.74 -22.45
N LEU A 76 23.03 13.29 -22.85
CA LEU A 76 23.92 12.52 -21.98
C LEU A 76 24.42 13.32 -20.77
N GLU A 77 24.60 14.64 -20.88
CA GLU A 77 24.93 15.50 -19.74
C GLU A 77 23.77 15.57 -18.75
N LYS A 78 22.54 15.79 -19.23
CA LYS A 78 21.33 15.78 -18.38
C LYS A 78 21.12 14.41 -17.71
N TYR A 79 21.27 13.35 -18.47
CA TYR A 79 21.15 11.97 -17.99
C TYR A 79 22.17 11.65 -16.88
N LYS A 80 23.44 12.05 -17.05
CA LYS A 80 24.48 11.90 -16.02
C LYS A 80 24.17 12.69 -14.77
N GLN A 81 23.66 13.92 -14.90
CA GLN A 81 23.28 14.74 -13.77
C GLN A 81 22.13 14.09 -13.01
N ALA A 82 21.06 13.67 -13.68
CA ALA A 82 19.92 13.00 -13.07
C ALA A 82 20.34 11.71 -12.33
N LEU A 83 21.26 10.92 -12.88
CA LEU A 83 21.81 9.75 -12.19
C LEU A 83 22.66 10.12 -10.98
N THR A 84 23.45 11.19 -11.06
CA THR A 84 24.25 11.67 -9.92
C THR A 84 23.37 12.08 -8.76
N ASP A 85 22.29 12.82 -9.05
CA ASP A 85 21.33 13.28 -8.05
C ASP A 85 20.54 12.09 -7.46
N PHE A 86 20.12 11.16 -8.30
CA PHE A 86 19.49 9.92 -7.86
C PHE A 86 20.41 9.09 -6.96
N ASP A 87 21.66 8.87 -7.35
CA ASP A 87 22.63 8.10 -6.58
C ASP A 87 22.94 8.79 -5.24
N LYS A 88 23.10 10.11 -5.24
CA LYS A 88 23.26 10.91 -4.03
C LYS A 88 22.05 10.74 -3.11
N TYR A 89 20.84 10.93 -3.65
CA TYR A 89 19.60 10.75 -2.91
C TYR A 89 19.53 9.34 -2.28
N MET A 90 19.80 8.29 -3.05
CA MET A 90 19.67 6.91 -2.58
C MET A 90 20.73 6.53 -1.52
N ARG A 91 21.90 7.16 -1.53
CA ARG A 91 23.04 6.86 -0.63
C ARG A 91 23.16 7.82 0.54
N ASP A 92 22.38 8.90 0.57
CA ASP A 92 22.48 9.90 1.62
C ASP A 92 22.07 9.29 2.97
N GLU A 93 23.03 9.16 3.87
CA GLU A 93 22.83 8.67 5.23
C GLU A 93 22.51 9.81 6.23
N LYS A 94 22.70 11.07 5.81
CA LYS A 94 22.42 12.26 6.63
C LYS A 94 21.04 12.82 6.34
N THR A 95 20.03 11.96 6.42
CA THR A 95 18.64 12.36 6.24
C THR A 95 18.11 13.10 7.48
N TRP A 96 16.94 13.73 7.34
CA TRP A 96 16.27 14.35 8.49
C TRP A 96 16.06 13.34 9.63
N PHE A 97 15.57 12.14 9.32
CA PHE A 97 15.30 11.12 10.32
C PHE A 97 16.58 10.65 11.00
N SER A 98 17.61 10.33 10.25
CA SER A 98 18.87 9.84 10.82
C SER A 98 19.60 10.90 11.66
N SER A 99 19.36 12.20 11.37
CA SER A 99 19.96 13.31 12.09
C SER A 99 19.20 13.67 13.37
N ASN A 100 17.88 13.54 13.37
CA ASN A 100 17.03 13.89 14.52
C ASN A 100 16.72 12.68 15.44
N PHE A 101 16.80 11.45 14.92
CA PHE A 101 16.45 10.22 15.63
C PHE A 101 17.50 9.12 15.38
N PRO A 102 18.80 9.36 15.68
CA PRO A 102 19.86 8.40 15.39
C PRO A 102 19.71 7.07 16.13
N GLU A 103 19.08 7.07 17.30
CA GLU A 103 18.83 5.88 18.12
C GLU A 103 17.79 4.92 17.52
N TYR A 104 16.98 5.38 16.56
CA TYR A 104 16.00 4.56 15.85
C TYR A 104 16.49 4.10 14.48
N ARG A 105 17.76 4.32 14.12
CA ARG A 105 18.34 3.78 12.89
C ARG A 105 18.17 2.26 12.84
N GLY A 106 17.69 1.76 11.71
CA GLY A 106 17.44 0.32 11.50
C GLY A 106 16.17 -0.22 12.15
N ARG A 107 15.39 0.60 12.87
CA ARG A 107 14.07 0.20 13.38
C ARG A 107 13.01 0.44 12.34
N HIS A 108 12.64 -0.61 11.62
CA HIS A 108 11.67 -0.55 10.54
C HIS A 108 10.25 -0.28 11.03
N ILE A 109 9.50 0.49 10.23
CA ILE A 109 8.06 0.72 10.40
C ILE A 109 7.35 0.02 9.24
N ALA A 110 6.39 -0.85 9.54
CA ALA A 110 5.52 -1.43 8.53
C ALA A 110 4.24 -0.59 8.40
N TYR A 111 3.94 -0.13 7.19
CA TYR A 111 2.76 0.69 6.89
C TYR A 111 1.84 -0.07 5.94
N PHE A 112 0.66 -0.43 6.45
CA PHE A 112 -0.35 -1.22 5.75
C PHE A 112 -1.51 -0.34 5.29
N THR A 113 -1.89 -0.47 4.03
CA THR A 113 -3.03 0.23 3.46
C THR A 113 -3.68 -0.60 2.35
N ALA A 114 -4.97 -0.41 2.11
CA ALA A 114 -5.68 -1.07 1.01
C ALA A 114 -5.25 -0.53 -0.36
N GLU A 115 -4.75 0.70 -0.45
CA GLU A 115 -4.45 1.37 -1.72
C GLU A 115 -3.25 2.33 -1.60
N PHE A 116 -2.48 2.46 -2.70
CA PHE A 116 -1.39 3.43 -2.83
C PHE A 116 -1.49 4.21 -4.14
N GLY A 117 -1.64 5.53 -4.05
CA GLY A 117 -1.62 6.45 -5.18
C GLY A 117 -0.25 7.09 -5.37
N PHE A 118 0.71 6.35 -5.94
CA PHE A 118 2.06 6.89 -6.21
C PHE A 118 2.11 7.76 -7.46
N HIS A 119 1.56 7.23 -8.54
CA HIS A 119 1.56 7.81 -9.86
C HIS A 119 0.55 7.09 -10.75
N GLU A 120 0.03 7.74 -11.77
CA GLU A 120 -0.94 7.18 -12.72
C GLU A 120 -0.44 5.94 -13.48
N SER A 121 0.88 5.72 -13.56
CA SER A 121 1.46 4.50 -14.13
C SER A 121 1.23 3.24 -13.30
N LEU A 122 0.76 3.36 -12.06
CA LEU A 122 0.37 2.25 -11.19
C LEU A 122 -1.01 2.54 -10.55
N PRO A 123 -2.09 2.37 -11.29
CA PRO A 123 -3.43 2.76 -10.90
C PRO A 123 -4.11 1.73 -9.97
N ILE A 124 -3.52 1.51 -8.79
CA ILE A 124 -4.00 0.61 -7.73
C ILE A 124 -4.67 1.37 -6.58
N TYR A 125 -5.27 2.51 -6.86
CA TYR A 125 -5.95 3.37 -5.89
C TYR A 125 -7.28 3.89 -6.47
N ALA A 126 -8.20 4.26 -5.59
CA ALA A 126 -9.51 4.78 -5.95
C ALA A 126 -9.64 6.29 -5.68
N GLY A 127 -9.08 6.77 -4.58
CA GLY A 127 -9.31 8.14 -4.14
C GLY A 127 -8.31 8.68 -3.12
N GLY A 128 -8.81 9.55 -2.24
CA GLY A 128 -8.00 10.33 -1.31
C GLY A 128 -7.17 9.51 -0.33
N LEU A 129 -7.66 8.34 0.09
CA LEU A 129 -6.92 7.44 0.98
C LEU A 129 -5.61 6.96 0.33
N GLY A 130 -5.70 6.53 -0.93
CA GLY A 130 -4.53 6.09 -1.69
C GLY A 130 -3.57 7.23 -2.01
N VAL A 131 -4.08 8.41 -2.35
CA VAL A 131 -3.27 9.61 -2.62
C VAL A 131 -2.50 10.01 -1.36
N LEU A 132 -3.15 10.04 -0.20
CA LEU A 132 -2.48 10.31 1.08
C LEU A 132 -1.41 9.26 1.38
N ALA A 133 -1.71 7.97 1.22
CA ALA A 133 -0.74 6.91 1.44
C ALA A 133 0.48 7.05 0.50
N GLY A 134 0.27 7.44 -0.75
CA GLY A 134 1.33 7.76 -1.71
C GLY A 134 2.20 8.93 -1.27
N ASP A 135 1.60 10.04 -0.86
CA ASP A 135 2.30 11.22 -0.33
C ASP A 135 3.09 10.88 0.93
N HIS A 136 2.49 10.07 1.83
CA HIS A 136 3.16 9.63 3.05
C HIS A 136 4.43 8.81 2.78
N ILE A 137 4.37 7.86 1.84
CA ILE A 137 5.54 7.05 1.44
C ILE A 137 6.61 7.91 0.77
N LYS A 138 6.25 8.85 -0.11
CA LYS A 138 7.20 9.76 -0.75
C LYS A 138 7.88 10.67 0.27
N SER A 139 7.12 11.28 1.16
CA SER A 139 7.65 12.12 2.25
C SER A 139 8.56 11.31 3.19
N ALA A 140 8.16 10.08 3.54
CA ALA A 140 8.98 9.19 4.34
C ALA A 140 10.30 8.84 3.63
N SER A 141 10.27 8.66 2.30
CA SER A 141 11.47 8.46 1.49
C SER A 141 12.42 9.66 1.54
N ASP A 142 11.89 10.88 1.36
CA ASP A 142 12.69 12.12 1.38
C ASP A 142 13.30 12.37 2.77
N LEU A 143 12.54 12.12 3.82
CA LEU A 143 12.98 12.25 5.20
C LEU A 143 13.90 11.10 5.66
N GLY A 144 14.05 10.03 4.88
CA GLY A 144 14.86 8.86 5.22
C GLY A 144 14.30 8.01 6.35
N ILE A 145 12.98 8.02 6.54
CA ILE A 145 12.30 7.17 7.54
C ILE A 145 12.40 5.71 7.08
N PRO A 146 12.83 4.76 7.95
CA PRO A 146 12.95 3.34 7.61
C PRO A 146 11.58 2.67 7.56
N LEU A 147 10.83 2.94 6.49
CA LEU A 147 9.46 2.51 6.31
C LEU A 147 9.36 1.45 5.20
N THR A 148 8.47 0.49 5.37
CA THR A 148 8.10 -0.52 4.37
C THR A 148 6.60 -0.50 4.19
N GLY A 149 6.14 -0.29 2.96
CA GLY A 149 4.71 -0.34 2.62
C GLY A 149 4.24 -1.76 2.29
N VAL A 150 2.99 -2.07 2.64
CA VAL A 150 2.31 -3.32 2.30
C VAL A 150 0.90 -3.01 1.80
N SER A 151 0.54 -3.58 0.64
CA SER A 151 -0.80 -3.48 0.05
C SER A 151 -1.10 -4.69 -0.83
N LEU A 152 -2.21 -4.65 -1.54
CA LEU A 152 -2.57 -5.64 -2.55
C LEU A 152 -2.18 -5.15 -3.94
N PHE A 153 -1.81 -6.08 -4.82
CA PHE A 153 -1.74 -5.81 -6.25
C PHE A 153 -3.10 -6.11 -6.87
N TYR A 154 -3.78 -5.07 -7.33
CA TYR A 154 -5.04 -5.25 -8.04
C TYR A 154 -4.78 -5.51 -9.52
N GLN A 155 -5.37 -6.61 -10.03
CA GLN A 155 -5.20 -7.06 -11.41
C GLN A 155 -5.92 -6.17 -12.43
N GLN A 156 -6.80 -5.30 -11.95
CA GLN A 156 -7.55 -4.34 -12.76
C GLN A 156 -7.48 -2.96 -12.12
N THR A 157 -7.56 -1.93 -12.97
CA THR A 157 -7.69 -0.54 -12.50
C THR A 157 -8.95 -0.37 -11.66
N TYR A 158 -9.01 0.67 -10.83
CA TYR A 158 -10.31 1.19 -10.41
C TYR A 158 -11.07 1.65 -11.64
N PHE A 159 -12.40 1.56 -11.63
CA PHE A 159 -13.18 1.74 -12.86
C PHE A 159 -13.07 3.17 -13.43
N THR A 160 -13.08 3.27 -14.77
CA THR A 160 -13.41 4.48 -15.49
C THR A 160 -14.89 4.48 -15.81
N GLN A 161 -15.50 5.67 -15.72
CA GLN A 161 -16.94 5.83 -15.91
C GLN A 161 -17.25 6.24 -17.34
N GLU A 162 -18.21 5.53 -17.95
CA GLU A 162 -18.91 5.96 -19.15
C GLU A 162 -20.38 6.17 -18.79
N ILE A 163 -21.02 7.17 -19.39
CA ILE A 163 -22.46 7.41 -19.23
C ILE A 163 -23.16 7.04 -20.54
N ASP A 164 -24.10 6.12 -20.48
CA ASP A 164 -24.89 5.72 -21.65
C ASP A 164 -25.92 6.80 -22.06
N ALA A 165 -26.62 6.57 -23.19
CA ALA A 165 -27.63 7.47 -23.70
C ALA A 165 -28.86 7.65 -22.78
N HIS A 166 -29.01 6.77 -21.76
CA HIS A 166 -30.10 6.82 -20.78
C HIS A 166 -29.65 7.42 -19.43
N GLY A 167 -28.39 7.87 -19.33
CA GLY A 167 -27.84 8.45 -18.11
C GLY A 167 -27.35 7.41 -17.08
N ASN A 168 -27.24 6.13 -17.45
CA ASN A 168 -26.72 5.09 -16.57
C ASN A 168 -25.20 5.05 -16.63
N GLN A 169 -24.58 4.80 -15.47
CA GLN A 169 -23.14 4.58 -15.37
C GLN A 169 -22.75 3.19 -15.88
N ILE A 170 -21.79 3.14 -16.79
CA ILE A 170 -21.13 1.91 -17.26
C ILE A 170 -19.69 1.92 -16.72
N PRO A 171 -19.33 1.02 -15.78
CA PRO A 171 -17.97 0.94 -15.27
C PRO A 171 -17.08 0.09 -16.18
N HIS A 172 -15.92 0.62 -16.55
CA HIS A 172 -14.89 -0.09 -17.30
C HIS A 172 -13.67 -0.36 -16.41
N TYR A 173 -13.29 -1.63 -16.29
CA TYR A 173 -12.13 -2.09 -15.55
C TYR A 173 -11.05 -2.57 -16.53
N LEU A 174 -9.91 -1.89 -16.55
CA LEU A 174 -8.81 -2.25 -17.46
C LEU A 174 -7.87 -3.25 -16.77
N PRO A 175 -7.48 -4.34 -17.46
CA PRO A 175 -6.51 -5.28 -16.91
C PRO A 175 -5.13 -4.64 -16.79
N LEU A 176 -4.42 -4.95 -15.70
CA LEU A 176 -3.05 -4.53 -15.45
C LEU A 176 -2.10 -5.72 -15.67
N ASN A 177 -1.11 -5.52 -16.53
CA ASN A 177 -0.01 -6.46 -16.66
C ASN A 177 1.16 -6.03 -15.76
N PRO A 178 1.46 -6.72 -14.66
CA PRO A 178 2.50 -6.31 -13.72
C PRO A 178 3.91 -6.28 -14.32
N GLU A 179 4.18 -7.04 -15.39
CA GLU A 179 5.47 -7.03 -16.10
C GLU A 179 5.68 -5.74 -16.93
N GLU A 180 4.63 -4.98 -17.20
CA GLU A 180 4.68 -3.68 -17.89
C GLU A 180 4.61 -2.49 -16.92
N LEU A 181 4.61 -2.74 -15.62
CA LEU A 181 4.53 -1.72 -14.57
C LEU A 181 5.90 -1.51 -13.90
N PRO A 182 6.12 -0.38 -13.20
CA PRO A 182 7.33 -0.14 -12.41
C PRO A 182 7.43 -1.06 -11.18
N LEU A 183 7.25 -2.35 -11.40
CA LEU A 183 7.22 -3.41 -10.39
C LEU A 183 8.26 -4.47 -10.69
N ARG A 184 8.78 -5.10 -9.65
CA ARG A 184 9.63 -6.27 -9.78
C ARG A 184 9.05 -7.41 -8.97
N ARG A 185 8.96 -8.60 -9.58
CA ARG A 185 8.54 -9.80 -8.87
C ARG A 185 9.59 -10.17 -7.82
N VAL A 186 9.13 -10.45 -6.61
CA VAL A 186 10.01 -10.93 -5.54
C VAL A 186 10.31 -12.40 -5.76
N SER A 187 11.59 -12.76 -5.65
CA SER A 187 12.07 -14.13 -5.87
C SER A 187 12.70 -14.70 -4.60
N ASP A 188 12.64 -16.01 -4.47
CA ASP A 188 13.36 -16.78 -3.46
C ASP A 188 14.88 -16.85 -3.75
N SER A 189 15.63 -17.54 -2.91
CA SER A 189 17.08 -17.77 -3.07
C SER A 189 17.43 -18.54 -4.35
N LYS A 190 16.48 -19.28 -4.95
CA LYS A 190 16.63 -20.04 -6.19
C LYS A 190 16.20 -19.24 -7.42
N LYS A 191 15.93 -17.94 -7.26
CA LYS A 191 15.42 -17.05 -8.33
C LYS A 191 14.04 -17.44 -8.89
N LYS A 192 13.26 -18.25 -8.15
CA LYS A 192 11.87 -18.53 -8.46
C LYS A 192 10.96 -17.54 -7.75
N PRO A 193 9.73 -17.27 -8.26
CA PRO A 193 8.77 -16.44 -7.55
C PRO A 193 8.59 -16.88 -6.10
N LEU A 194 8.69 -15.96 -5.16
CA LEU A 194 8.40 -16.25 -3.75
C LEU A 194 6.88 -16.42 -3.61
N ILE A 195 6.43 -17.65 -3.40
CA ILE A 195 5.02 -17.99 -3.18
C ILE A 195 4.81 -18.29 -1.71
N LEU A 196 3.91 -17.54 -1.11
CA LEU A 196 3.48 -17.70 0.27
C LEU A 196 2.03 -18.15 0.32
N LYS A 197 1.52 -18.46 1.52
CA LYS A 197 0.13 -18.90 1.70
C LYS A 197 -0.43 -18.36 3.01
N VAL A 198 -1.75 -18.10 3.01
CA VAL A 198 -2.51 -17.64 4.17
C VAL A 198 -3.81 -18.44 4.27
N PRO A 199 -4.27 -18.82 5.48
CA PRO A 199 -5.56 -19.47 5.64
C PRO A 199 -6.70 -18.46 5.41
N VAL A 200 -7.65 -18.81 4.55
CA VAL A 200 -8.87 -18.05 4.27
C VAL A 200 -10.05 -19.00 4.42
N ALA A 201 -10.84 -18.85 5.46
CA ALA A 201 -11.84 -19.85 5.87
C ALA A 201 -11.22 -21.26 5.99
N ASN A 202 -11.75 -22.24 5.27
CA ASN A 202 -11.33 -23.65 5.34
C ASN A 202 -10.29 -24.04 4.28
N ARG A 203 -9.62 -23.07 3.64
CA ARG A 203 -8.66 -23.30 2.56
C ARG A 203 -7.40 -22.44 2.69
N MET A 204 -6.34 -22.87 2.03
CA MET A 204 -5.10 -22.10 1.91
C MET A 204 -5.12 -21.33 0.60
N VAL A 205 -4.99 -20.01 0.68
CA VAL A 205 -4.83 -19.11 -0.47
C VAL A 205 -3.35 -18.78 -0.63
N PHE A 206 -2.83 -18.99 -1.82
CA PHE A 206 -1.45 -18.70 -2.18
C PHE A 206 -1.35 -17.29 -2.75
N PHE A 207 -0.21 -16.64 -2.56
CA PHE A 207 0.06 -15.34 -3.14
C PHE A 207 1.54 -15.16 -3.45
N GLN A 208 1.82 -14.35 -4.46
CA GLN A 208 3.15 -13.84 -4.80
C GLN A 208 3.30 -12.39 -4.38
N LEU A 209 4.50 -11.86 -4.48
CA LEU A 209 4.81 -10.48 -4.12
C LEU A 209 5.39 -9.72 -5.30
N TRP A 210 4.84 -8.54 -5.54
CA TRP A 210 5.42 -7.52 -6.39
C TRP A 210 6.04 -6.42 -5.54
N LYS A 211 7.21 -5.93 -5.94
CA LYS A 211 7.94 -4.88 -5.24
C LYS A 211 7.96 -3.60 -6.07
N ALA A 212 7.37 -2.54 -5.56
CA ALA A 212 7.55 -1.16 -6.02
C ALA A 212 8.69 -0.50 -5.23
N ARG A 213 9.48 0.32 -5.92
CA ARG A 213 10.46 1.21 -5.29
C ARG A 213 9.96 2.64 -5.35
N VAL A 214 9.80 3.28 -4.20
CA VAL A 214 9.37 4.68 -4.07
C VAL A 214 10.51 5.45 -3.40
N GLY A 215 11.45 5.91 -4.22
CA GLY A 215 12.74 6.39 -3.74
C GLY A 215 13.46 5.29 -2.93
N ARG A 216 13.77 5.57 -1.67
CA ARG A 216 14.44 4.64 -0.74
C ARG A 216 13.53 3.52 -0.25
N ILE A 217 12.21 3.75 -0.25
CA ILE A 217 11.23 2.85 0.36
C ILE A 217 10.85 1.71 -0.58
N SER A 218 10.67 0.53 0.00
CA SER A 218 10.10 -0.63 -0.66
C SER A 218 8.62 -0.76 -0.29
N VAL A 219 7.77 -1.00 -1.29
CA VAL A 219 6.37 -1.35 -1.09
C VAL A 219 6.13 -2.73 -1.69
N TYR A 220 5.56 -3.61 -0.89
CA TYR A 220 5.23 -4.98 -1.29
C TYR A 220 3.73 -5.09 -1.54
N LEU A 221 3.39 -5.60 -2.71
CA LEU A 221 2.02 -5.76 -3.18
C LEU A 221 1.73 -7.25 -3.31
N LEU A 222 0.75 -7.73 -2.57
CA LEU A 222 0.34 -9.14 -2.54
C LEU A 222 -0.61 -9.43 -3.70
N ASP A 223 -0.38 -10.51 -4.42
CA ASP A 223 -1.12 -10.91 -5.61
C ASP A 223 -1.50 -12.38 -5.54
N THR A 224 -2.80 -12.66 -5.49
CA THR A 224 -3.34 -14.03 -5.43
C THR A 224 -3.47 -14.69 -6.80
N ASN A 225 -3.14 -14.00 -7.88
CA ASN A 225 -3.16 -14.57 -9.23
C ASN A 225 -1.93 -15.45 -9.46
N VAL A 226 -1.98 -16.65 -8.89
CA VAL A 226 -0.93 -17.65 -8.98
C VAL A 226 -1.51 -19.02 -9.35
N PRO A 227 -0.75 -19.88 -10.06
CA PRO A 227 -1.27 -21.18 -10.55
C PRO A 227 -1.70 -22.17 -9.46
N GLN A 228 -1.28 -21.96 -8.21
CA GLN A 228 -1.62 -22.80 -7.08
C GLN A 228 -3.05 -22.59 -6.58
N ASN A 229 -3.66 -21.48 -6.97
CA ASN A 229 -5.01 -21.10 -6.55
C ASN A 229 -6.09 -21.61 -7.51
N THR A 230 -7.31 -21.75 -6.98
CA THR A 230 -8.51 -21.87 -7.81
C THR A 230 -8.79 -20.57 -8.56
N ALA A 231 -9.60 -20.64 -9.62
CA ALA A 231 -10.00 -19.42 -10.35
C ALA A 231 -10.67 -18.39 -9.44
N ALA A 232 -11.46 -18.83 -8.46
CA ALA A 232 -12.10 -17.93 -7.48
C ALA A 232 -11.08 -17.27 -6.54
N ASP A 233 -10.08 -18.00 -6.07
CA ASP A 233 -9.06 -17.45 -5.17
C ASP A 233 -8.11 -16.50 -5.91
N CYS A 234 -7.85 -16.71 -7.19
CA CYS A 234 -7.12 -15.76 -8.04
C CYS A 234 -7.84 -14.40 -8.13
N GLN A 235 -9.16 -14.37 -7.99
CA GLN A 235 -9.96 -13.14 -8.04
C GLN A 235 -9.96 -12.33 -6.73
N ILE A 236 -9.41 -12.84 -5.63
CA ILE A 236 -9.38 -12.11 -4.35
C ILE A 236 -8.68 -10.75 -4.51
N THR A 237 -7.59 -10.69 -5.27
CA THR A 237 -6.90 -9.42 -5.57
C THR A 237 -7.25 -8.85 -6.95
N ALA A 238 -8.42 -9.18 -7.52
CA ALA A 238 -8.77 -8.66 -8.84
C ALA A 238 -9.08 -7.17 -8.84
N ARG A 239 -9.84 -6.68 -7.86
CA ARG A 239 -10.35 -5.29 -7.84
C ARG A 239 -10.32 -4.68 -6.45
N LEU A 240 -9.89 -3.43 -6.37
CA LEU A 240 -10.02 -2.60 -5.17
C LEU A 240 -11.51 -2.35 -4.87
N TYR A 241 -11.92 -2.59 -3.63
CA TYR A 241 -13.30 -2.44 -3.14
C TYR A 241 -14.36 -3.23 -3.91
N GLY A 242 -13.93 -4.23 -4.68
CA GLY A 242 -14.84 -5.06 -5.46
C GLY A 242 -15.41 -6.25 -4.69
N GLY A 243 -16.51 -6.82 -5.24
CA GLY A 243 -17.12 -8.03 -4.73
C GLY A 243 -18.08 -7.81 -3.57
N ASP A 244 -18.51 -8.93 -2.99
CA ASP A 244 -19.38 -9.01 -1.82
C ASP A 244 -18.58 -8.99 -0.49
N GLN A 245 -19.27 -9.19 0.63
CA GLN A 245 -18.65 -9.22 1.95
C GLN A 245 -17.63 -10.36 2.11
N GLU A 246 -17.85 -11.51 1.45
CA GLU A 246 -16.89 -12.62 1.50
C GLU A 246 -15.61 -12.31 0.71
N MET A 247 -15.74 -11.62 -0.41
CA MET A 247 -14.57 -11.13 -1.15
C MET A 247 -13.81 -10.08 -0.33
N ARG A 248 -14.52 -9.13 0.29
CA ARG A 248 -13.93 -8.09 1.13
C ARG A 248 -13.13 -8.67 2.29
N ILE A 249 -13.73 -9.56 3.09
CA ILE A 249 -13.02 -10.19 4.21
C ILE A 249 -11.81 -11.02 3.74
N SER A 250 -11.92 -11.69 2.58
CA SER A 250 -10.81 -12.45 2.00
C SER A 250 -9.65 -11.53 1.59
N GLN A 251 -9.93 -10.38 0.99
CA GLN A 251 -8.94 -9.35 0.68
C GLN A 251 -8.22 -8.86 1.94
N GLU A 252 -8.97 -8.56 3.00
CA GLU A 252 -8.43 -8.07 4.27
C GLU A 252 -7.59 -9.11 5.01
N ILE A 253 -7.97 -10.40 4.92
CA ILE A 253 -7.14 -11.49 5.44
C ILE A 253 -5.83 -11.59 4.66
N VAL A 254 -5.87 -11.53 3.33
CA VAL A 254 -4.66 -11.56 2.49
C VAL A 254 -3.80 -10.34 2.80
N LEU A 255 -4.38 -9.13 2.88
CA LEU A 255 -3.64 -7.91 3.20
C LEU A 255 -3.01 -7.98 4.59
N GLY A 256 -3.81 -8.26 5.63
CA GLY A 256 -3.35 -8.21 7.02
C GLY A 256 -2.48 -9.40 7.38
N MET A 257 -3.07 -10.60 7.42
CA MET A 257 -2.34 -11.83 7.80
C MET A 257 -1.26 -12.17 6.74
N GLY A 258 -1.64 -12.16 5.45
CA GLY A 258 -0.70 -12.43 4.37
C GLY A 258 0.46 -11.43 4.34
N GLY A 259 0.18 -10.14 4.55
CA GLY A 259 1.20 -9.09 4.63
C GLY A 259 2.17 -9.28 5.80
N ALA A 260 1.69 -9.66 6.98
CA ALA A 260 2.56 -9.96 8.12
C ALA A 260 3.47 -11.17 7.82
N LEU A 261 2.91 -12.25 7.26
CA LEU A 261 3.68 -13.42 6.81
C LEU A 261 4.69 -13.07 5.71
N ALA A 262 4.36 -12.14 4.82
CA ALA A 262 5.26 -11.67 3.78
C ALA A 262 6.47 -10.95 4.36
N LEU A 263 6.27 -10.04 5.33
CA LEU A 263 7.38 -9.33 6.00
C LEU A 263 8.28 -10.32 6.73
N GLN A 264 7.73 -11.30 7.43
CA GLN A 264 8.48 -12.37 8.09
C GLN A 264 9.34 -13.17 7.09
N ALA A 265 8.74 -13.60 5.97
CA ALA A 265 9.45 -14.33 4.92
C ALA A 265 10.57 -13.52 4.25
N LEU A 266 10.46 -12.19 4.25
CA LEU A 266 11.47 -11.27 3.75
C LEU A 266 12.54 -10.91 4.79
N GLY A 267 12.45 -11.42 6.03
CA GLY A 267 13.35 -11.08 7.13
C GLY A 267 13.21 -9.62 7.60
N ILE A 268 12.04 -9.01 7.40
CA ILE A 268 11.74 -7.66 7.85
C ILE A 268 11.00 -7.74 9.18
N GLU A 269 11.63 -7.22 10.24
CA GLU A 269 11.09 -7.19 11.60
C GLU A 269 10.72 -5.74 11.99
N PRO A 270 9.43 -5.36 11.85
CA PRO A 270 9.01 -4.02 12.19
C PRO A 270 9.03 -3.75 13.69
N ALA A 271 9.62 -2.63 14.08
CA ALA A 271 9.54 -2.09 15.44
C ALA A 271 8.16 -1.45 15.72
N ALA A 272 7.49 -0.97 14.67
CA ALA A 272 6.14 -0.44 14.75
C ALA A 272 5.30 -0.88 13.53
N TRP A 273 4.02 -1.12 13.76
CA TRP A 273 3.05 -1.58 12.77
C TRP A 273 1.95 -0.54 12.63
N HIS A 274 1.83 0.07 11.48
CA HIS A 274 0.88 1.15 11.23
C HIS A 274 -0.23 0.68 10.29
N MET A 275 -1.45 0.70 10.78
CA MET A 275 -2.67 0.40 10.04
C MET A 275 -3.30 1.70 9.54
N ASN A 276 -3.34 1.89 8.23
CA ASN A 276 -4.07 2.97 7.60
C ASN A 276 -5.49 2.49 7.27
N GLU A 277 -6.46 2.86 8.10
CA GLU A 277 -7.82 2.30 8.19
C GLU A 277 -7.88 0.83 8.68
N GLY A 278 -9.11 0.34 8.88
CA GLY A 278 -9.40 -0.99 9.40
C GLY A 278 -9.07 -2.16 8.49
N HIS A 279 -8.85 -1.93 7.19
CA HIS A 279 -8.70 -2.96 6.16
C HIS A 279 -7.55 -3.96 6.40
N SER A 280 -6.56 -3.57 7.19
CA SER A 280 -5.38 -4.39 7.46
C SER A 280 -5.31 -4.96 8.87
N VAL A 281 -6.36 -4.78 9.69
CA VAL A 281 -6.33 -5.12 11.13
C VAL A 281 -5.98 -6.59 11.42
N PHE A 282 -6.22 -7.49 10.50
CA PHE A 282 -5.88 -8.90 10.66
C PHE A 282 -4.36 -9.16 10.74
N LEU A 283 -3.51 -8.16 10.43
CA LEU A 283 -2.07 -8.23 10.74
C LEU A 283 -1.82 -8.43 12.24
N ALA A 284 -2.61 -7.77 13.10
CA ALA A 284 -2.49 -7.91 14.54
C ALA A 284 -2.88 -9.31 15.01
N LEU A 285 -3.92 -9.91 14.40
CA LEU A 285 -4.31 -11.30 14.68
C LEU A 285 -3.20 -12.29 14.29
N GLN A 286 -2.53 -12.10 13.14
CA GLN A 286 -1.41 -12.96 12.76
C GLN A 286 -0.26 -12.85 13.77
N ARG A 287 0.08 -11.65 14.20
CA ARG A 287 1.13 -11.40 15.19
C ARG A 287 0.80 -12.02 16.55
N ILE A 288 -0.44 -11.87 17.04
CA ILE A 288 -0.90 -12.53 18.28
C ILE A 288 -0.72 -14.05 18.14
N LYS A 289 -1.13 -14.63 17.00
CA LYS A 289 -0.98 -16.06 16.75
C LYS A 289 0.48 -16.51 16.77
N ASP A 290 1.38 -15.71 16.20
CA ASP A 290 2.80 -16.02 16.18
C ASP A 290 3.40 -15.98 17.59
N LEU A 291 3.06 -14.99 18.42
CA LEU A 291 3.48 -14.88 19.80
C LEU A 291 2.96 -16.05 20.66
N VAL A 292 1.69 -16.43 20.50
CA VAL A 292 1.11 -17.58 21.21
C VAL A 292 1.79 -18.88 20.81
N ARG A 293 2.04 -19.10 19.51
CA ARG A 293 2.55 -20.38 19.00
C ARG A 293 4.07 -20.54 19.15
N ASN A 294 4.81 -19.46 18.90
CA ASN A 294 6.27 -19.53 18.81
C ASN A 294 6.94 -19.15 20.14
N GLU A 295 6.31 -18.28 20.93
CA GLU A 295 6.86 -17.78 22.19
C GLU A 295 6.12 -18.32 23.42
N GLY A 296 4.99 -19.02 23.22
CA GLY A 296 4.21 -19.66 24.29
C GLY A 296 3.43 -18.68 25.17
N LEU A 297 3.22 -17.44 24.71
CA LEU A 297 2.45 -16.45 25.45
C LEU A 297 0.97 -16.86 25.52
N LYS A 298 0.29 -16.48 26.60
CA LYS A 298 -1.17 -16.53 26.64
C LYS A 298 -1.75 -15.50 25.69
N PHE A 299 -2.98 -15.72 25.23
CA PHE A 299 -3.65 -14.82 24.28
C PHE A 299 -3.66 -13.34 24.75
N GLU A 300 -3.99 -13.07 26.01
CA GLU A 300 -4.06 -11.70 26.54
C GLU A 300 -2.67 -11.04 26.61
N GLU A 301 -1.63 -11.80 26.95
CA GLU A 301 -0.25 -11.32 26.96
C GLU A 301 0.20 -10.98 25.51
N ALA A 302 -0.11 -11.85 24.55
CA ALA A 302 0.19 -11.65 23.14
C ALA A 302 -0.58 -10.47 22.54
N LEU A 303 -1.83 -10.26 22.97
CA LEU A 303 -2.67 -9.12 22.59
C LEU A 303 -2.03 -7.81 23.04
N GLU A 304 -1.68 -7.69 24.31
CA GLU A 304 -1.04 -6.49 24.89
C GLU A 304 0.32 -6.22 24.22
N ALA A 305 1.15 -7.25 24.02
CA ALA A 305 2.43 -7.12 23.34
C ALA A 305 2.27 -6.65 21.88
N THR A 306 1.23 -7.15 21.19
CA THR A 306 0.90 -6.73 19.83
C THR A 306 0.39 -5.29 19.79
N ALA A 307 -0.52 -4.93 20.69
CA ALA A 307 -1.09 -3.59 20.73
C ALA A 307 -0.03 -2.52 21.04
N ALA A 308 0.95 -2.84 21.88
CA ALA A 308 1.97 -1.91 22.39
C ALA A 308 2.75 -1.17 21.28
N ASN A 309 2.97 -1.79 20.12
CA ASN A 309 3.67 -1.19 18.99
C ASN A 309 2.81 -1.12 17.71
N THR A 310 1.49 -1.16 17.86
CA THR A 310 0.53 -1.00 16.76
C THR A 310 -0.07 0.40 16.80
N ILE A 311 -0.10 1.03 15.63
CA ILE A 311 -0.68 2.36 15.38
C ILE A 311 -1.88 2.19 14.45
N PHE A 312 -2.98 2.86 14.76
CA PHE A 312 -4.17 2.89 13.91
C PHE A 312 -4.53 4.34 13.57
N THR A 313 -4.66 4.61 12.28
CA THR A 313 -5.14 5.90 11.75
C THR A 313 -6.50 5.71 11.11
N THR A 314 -7.54 6.37 11.66
CA THR A 314 -8.87 6.38 11.07
C THR A 314 -9.05 7.61 10.17
N HIS A 315 -9.69 7.41 9.02
CA HIS A 315 -9.99 8.45 8.03
C HIS A 315 -11.48 8.66 7.85
N THR A 316 -12.28 7.65 8.13
CA THR A 316 -13.70 7.60 7.81
C THR A 316 -14.54 8.26 8.90
N PRO A 317 -15.25 9.39 8.60
CA PRO A 317 -16.02 10.14 9.60
C PRO A 317 -17.45 9.63 9.81
N VAL A 318 -17.85 8.56 9.10
CA VAL A 318 -19.24 8.02 9.12
C VAL A 318 -19.25 6.50 9.32
N PRO A 319 -20.21 5.96 10.09
CA PRO A 319 -20.28 4.52 10.36
C PRO A 319 -20.36 3.65 9.10
N ALA A 320 -21.12 4.10 8.10
CA ALA A 320 -21.37 3.35 6.87
C ALA A 320 -20.11 3.10 6.00
N GLY A 321 -19.04 3.85 6.21
CA GLY A 321 -17.77 3.68 5.49
C GLY A 321 -16.80 2.72 6.19
N ASN A 322 -17.17 2.15 7.33
CA ASN A 322 -16.34 1.20 8.06
C ASN A 322 -16.75 -0.24 7.74
N ASP A 323 -15.77 -1.09 7.44
CA ASP A 323 -16.04 -2.49 7.17
C ASP A 323 -16.53 -3.21 8.42
N ALA A 324 -17.72 -3.79 8.28
CA ALA A 324 -18.38 -4.54 9.32
C ALA A 324 -19.08 -5.78 8.73
N PHE A 325 -19.00 -6.89 9.43
CA PHE A 325 -19.46 -8.18 8.93
C PHE A 325 -20.47 -8.83 9.86
N PRO A 326 -21.49 -9.49 9.31
CA PRO A 326 -22.36 -10.38 10.08
C PRO A 326 -21.58 -11.46 10.81
N LEU A 327 -22.03 -11.89 11.98
CA LEU A 327 -21.30 -12.86 12.82
C LEU A 327 -21.05 -14.19 12.11
N HIS A 328 -21.99 -14.66 11.28
CA HIS A 328 -21.82 -15.92 10.55
C HIS A 328 -20.64 -15.91 9.57
N ILE A 329 -20.31 -14.74 8.98
CA ILE A 329 -19.10 -14.59 8.16
C ILE A 329 -17.87 -14.76 9.05
N LYS A 330 -17.84 -14.15 10.24
CA LYS A 330 -16.72 -14.30 11.18
C LYS A 330 -16.55 -15.74 11.65
N ASP A 331 -17.64 -16.46 11.94
CA ASP A 331 -17.59 -17.87 12.27
C ASP A 331 -16.94 -18.68 11.14
N LYS A 332 -17.35 -18.46 9.89
CA LYS A 332 -16.80 -19.13 8.71
C LYS A 332 -15.29 -18.90 8.52
N TYR A 333 -14.83 -17.68 8.75
CA TYR A 333 -13.45 -17.29 8.43
C TYR A 333 -12.47 -17.42 9.60
N PHE A 334 -12.94 -17.34 10.85
CA PHE A 334 -12.06 -17.27 12.04
C PHE A 334 -12.24 -18.38 13.06
N GLN A 335 -13.12 -19.38 12.85
CA GLN A 335 -13.26 -20.50 13.78
C GLN A 335 -11.92 -21.15 14.10
N HIS A 336 -11.13 -21.51 13.10
CA HIS A 336 -9.80 -22.08 13.30
C HIS A 336 -8.78 -21.14 13.92
N TYR A 337 -9.02 -19.80 13.84
CA TYR A 337 -8.14 -18.82 14.46
C TYR A 337 -8.27 -18.87 15.97
N TRP A 338 -9.47 -18.67 16.54
CA TRP A 338 -9.62 -18.62 18.00
C TRP A 338 -9.29 -19.94 18.67
N GLU A 339 -9.58 -21.07 18.04
CA GLU A 339 -9.12 -22.38 18.48
C GLU A 339 -7.59 -22.46 18.53
N SER A 340 -6.92 -21.89 17.52
CA SER A 340 -5.47 -21.95 17.36
C SER A 340 -4.69 -21.09 18.36
N VAL A 341 -5.35 -20.11 18.98
CA VAL A 341 -4.78 -19.23 20.01
C VAL A 341 -5.35 -19.51 21.41
N GLY A 342 -6.15 -20.57 21.56
CA GLY A 342 -6.63 -21.09 22.85
C GLY A 342 -7.70 -20.23 23.52
N ILE A 343 -8.54 -19.52 22.74
CA ILE A 343 -9.66 -18.74 23.29
C ILE A 343 -11.02 -19.25 22.78
N HIS A 344 -12.08 -18.88 23.47
CA HIS A 344 -13.44 -19.18 23.06
C HIS A 344 -13.95 -18.15 22.04
N ARG A 345 -14.91 -18.56 21.21
CA ARG A 345 -15.58 -17.70 20.23
C ARG A 345 -16.05 -16.37 20.85
N HIS A 346 -16.67 -16.40 22.03
CA HIS A 346 -17.17 -15.20 22.72
C HIS A 346 -16.04 -14.17 22.90
N ARG A 347 -14.87 -14.58 23.45
CA ARG A 347 -13.73 -13.69 23.68
C ARG A 347 -13.21 -13.09 22.38
N PHE A 348 -13.21 -13.86 21.28
CA PHE A 348 -12.83 -13.31 19.97
C PHE A 348 -13.84 -12.26 19.47
N MET A 349 -15.15 -12.54 19.63
CA MET A 349 -16.21 -11.62 19.18
C MET A 349 -16.18 -10.29 19.95
N GLU A 350 -15.90 -10.30 21.25
CA GLU A 350 -15.78 -9.08 22.07
C GLU A 350 -14.78 -8.06 21.52
N LEU A 351 -13.73 -8.51 20.80
CA LEU A 351 -12.71 -7.61 20.25
C LEU A 351 -13.26 -6.65 19.18
N GLY A 352 -14.32 -7.01 18.48
CA GLY A 352 -14.87 -6.20 17.39
C GLY A 352 -16.40 -6.08 17.42
N SER A 353 -17.06 -6.54 18.48
CA SER A 353 -18.51 -6.52 18.57
C SER A 353 -19.08 -5.10 18.56
N GLN A 354 -20.16 -4.94 17.81
CA GLN A 354 -20.98 -3.73 17.78
C GLN A 354 -22.45 -4.09 17.72
N ILE A 355 -23.21 -3.61 18.69
CA ILE A 355 -24.67 -3.71 18.67
C ILE A 355 -25.22 -2.56 17.82
N GLN A 356 -25.96 -2.89 16.78
CA GLN A 356 -26.61 -1.93 15.91
C GLN A 356 -27.90 -1.38 16.55
N PRO A 357 -28.36 -0.16 16.18
CA PRO A 357 -29.60 0.40 16.70
C PRO A 357 -30.85 -0.50 16.58
N GLN A 358 -30.83 -1.40 15.59
CA GLN A 358 -31.91 -2.37 15.35
C GLN A 358 -31.81 -3.63 16.23
N GLY A 359 -30.82 -3.70 17.14
CA GLY A 359 -30.67 -4.78 18.13
C GLY A 359 -29.92 -6.01 17.66
N TYR A 360 -29.38 -6.03 16.43
CA TYR A 360 -28.51 -7.13 15.98
C TYR A 360 -27.03 -6.78 16.16
N GLU A 361 -26.21 -7.81 16.30
CA GLU A 361 -24.76 -7.71 16.51
C GLU A 361 -24.00 -7.91 15.20
N ILE A 362 -22.99 -7.08 14.98
CA ILE A 362 -22.03 -7.18 13.88
C ILE A 362 -20.60 -7.15 14.42
N PHE A 363 -19.65 -7.57 13.60
CA PHE A 363 -18.22 -7.48 13.88
C PHE A 363 -17.60 -6.35 13.05
N ASN A 364 -17.18 -5.27 13.72
CA ASN A 364 -16.67 -4.06 13.11
C ASN A 364 -15.14 -4.03 13.16
N LEU A 365 -14.49 -3.85 12.01
CA LEU A 365 -13.02 -3.87 11.92
C LEU A 365 -12.37 -2.61 12.50
N THR A 366 -13.07 -1.49 12.52
CA THR A 366 -12.55 -0.28 13.19
C THR A 366 -12.52 -0.47 14.70
N ILE A 367 -13.56 -1.09 15.28
CA ILE A 367 -13.56 -1.44 16.72
C ILE A 367 -12.43 -2.42 17.03
N LEU A 368 -12.25 -3.45 16.19
CA LEU A 368 -11.13 -4.37 16.31
C LEU A 368 -9.78 -3.63 16.25
N SER A 369 -9.63 -2.69 15.32
CA SER A 369 -8.41 -1.89 15.16
C SER A 369 -8.12 -1.01 16.37
N LEU A 370 -9.17 -0.39 16.93
CA LEU A 370 -9.09 0.41 18.14
C LEU A 370 -8.66 -0.42 19.36
N ASN A 371 -9.15 -1.65 19.48
CA ASN A 371 -8.81 -2.57 20.57
C ASN A 371 -7.39 -3.16 20.44
N LEU A 372 -6.91 -3.38 19.19
CA LEU A 372 -5.61 -4.00 18.92
C LEU A 372 -4.48 -2.99 18.67
N SER A 373 -4.69 -1.70 18.97
CA SER A 373 -3.68 -0.66 18.83
C SER A 373 -3.53 0.17 20.10
N ARG A 374 -2.29 0.52 20.45
CA ARG A 374 -1.97 1.43 21.55
C ARG A 374 -2.10 2.88 21.13
N TYR A 375 -1.67 3.18 19.91
CA TYR A 375 -1.65 4.54 19.36
C TYR A 375 -2.75 4.68 18.31
N ARG A 376 -3.61 5.67 18.48
CA ARG A 376 -4.78 5.91 17.62
C ARG A 376 -4.86 7.38 17.26
N ASN A 377 -5.02 7.67 15.98
CA ASN A 377 -5.20 9.06 15.56
C ASN A 377 -6.22 9.19 14.42
N ALA A 378 -6.89 10.32 14.45
CA ALA A 378 -7.68 10.86 13.34
C ALA A 378 -6.82 11.80 12.50
N VAL A 379 -7.27 12.15 11.30
CA VAL A 379 -6.47 12.82 10.28
C VAL A 379 -6.61 14.35 10.22
N SER A 380 -7.32 14.93 11.15
CA SER A 380 -7.39 16.37 11.40
C SER A 380 -7.95 16.64 12.81
N ARG A 381 -7.79 17.88 13.30
CA ARG A 381 -8.33 18.25 14.61
C ARG A 381 -9.86 18.08 14.66
N LEU A 382 -10.58 18.55 13.63
CA LEU A 382 -12.03 18.38 13.53
C LEU A 382 -12.41 16.90 13.48
N HIS A 383 -11.73 16.10 12.63
CA HIS A 383 -11.97 14.67 12.56
C HIS A 383 -11.67 13.95 13.88
N GLY A 384 -10.71 14.44 14.66
CA GLY A 384 -10.44 13.95 16.02
C GLY A 384 -11.65 14.09 16.95
N TYR A 385 -12.34 15.22 16.93
CA TYR A 385 -13.57 15.40 17.70
C TYR A 385 -14.68 14.47 17.23
N VAL A 386 -14.90 14.37 15.93
CA VAL A 386 -15.91 13.48 15.33
C VAL A 386 -15.61 12.01 15.66
N SER A 387 -14.37 11.58 15.53
CA SER A 387 -13.96 10.21 15.83
C SER A 387 -14.12 9.84 17.30
N LYS A 388 -13.83 10.76 18.22
CA LYS A 388 -14.05 10.55 19.64
C LYS A 388 -15.51 10.31 19.98
N ASP A 389 -16.41 11.08 19.39
CA ASP A 389 -17.86 10.90 19.59
C ASP A 389 -18.36 9.62 18.91
N LEU A 390 -17.90 9.34 17.70
CA LEU A 390 -18.29 8.15 16.93
C LEU A 390 -17.92 6.83 17.63
N TRP A 391 -16.76 6.79 18.26
CA TRP A 391 -16.20 5.58 18.86
C TRP A 391 -16.25 5.56 20.40
N LYS A 392 -17.00 6.48 21.04
CA LYS A 392 -17.16 6.54 22.51
C LYS A 392 -17.65 5.23 23.13
N THR A 393 -18.42 4.44 22.41
CA THR A 393 -18.94 3.15 22.88
C THR A 393 -17.86 2.08 23.07
N VAL A 394 -16.68 2.25 22.49
CA VAL A 394 -15.51 1.36 22.70
C VAL A 394 -14.93 1.56 24.10
N TRP A 395 -15.10 2.73 24.67
CA TRP A 395 -14.65 3.09 26.04
C TRP A 395 -15.81 3.69 26.84
N PRO A 396 -16.77 2.86 27.30
CA PRO A 396 -17.99 3.34 27.92
C PRO A 396 -17.76 4.11 29.23
N ASP A 397 -16.63 3.85 29.89
CA ASP A 397 -16.28 4.53 31.15
C ASP A 397 -15.64 5.91 30.96
N PHE A 398 -15.33 6.29 29.70
CA PHE A 398 -14.71 7.57 29.39
C PHE A 398 -15.74 8.59 28.89
N GLN A 399 -15.54 9.85 29.26
CA GLN A 399 -16.28 10.93 28.60
C GLN A 399 -15.81 11.04 27.12
N PRO A 400 -16.68 11.51 26.20
CA PRO A 400 -16.29 11.58 24.78
C PRO A 400 -14.97 12.31 24.51
N HIS A 401 -14.66 13.36 25.27
CA HIS A 401 -13.40 14.11 25.11
C HIS A 401 -12.15 13.36 25.63
N GLU A 402 -12.35 12.37 26.50
CA GLU A 402 -11.28 11.53 27.06
C GLU A 402 -10.96 10.30 26.20
N THR A 403 -11.84 9.99 25.22
CA THR A 403 -11.61 8.87 24.27
C THR A 403 -10.18 8.93 23.72
N PRO A 404 -9.41 7.84 23.82
CA PRO A 404 -7.96 7.87 23.53
C PRO A 404 -7.67 7.84 22.04
N ILE A 405 -8.18 8.82 21.31
CA ILE A 405 -7.93 9.09 19.89
C ILE A 405 -7.33 10.50 19.81
N SER A 406 -6.08 10.58 19.37
CA SER A 406 -5.41 11.84 19.08
C SER A 406 -5.74 12.33 17.67
N SER A 407 -5.17 13.45 17.23
CA SER A 407 -5.28 13.90 15.84
C SER A 407 -3.91 14.31 15.29
N ILE A 408 -3.64 13.88 14.07
CA ILE A 408 -2.48 14.30 13.27
C ILE A 408 -3.03 14.73 11.93
N THR A 409 -2.91 16.02 11.60
CA THR A 409 -3.43 16.54 10.33
C THR A 409 -2.67 15.92 9.16
N ASN A 410 -3.41 15.45 8.15
CA ASN A 410 -2.82 14.93 6.93
C ASN A 410 -1.91 15.98 6.28
N GLY A 411 -0.71 15.53 5.88
CA GLY A 411 0.20 16.30 5.07
C GLY A 411 0.01 16.02 3.58
N VAL A 412 0.74 16.77 2.77
CA VAL A 412 0.87 16.55 1.33
C VAL A 412 2.36 16.51 0.96
N HIS A 413 2.70 15.70 -0.04
CA HIS A 413 4.06 15.69 -0.57
C HIS A 413 4.22 16.81 -1.59
N ALA A 414 4.71 17.97 -1.13
CA ALA A 414 4.74 19.21 -1.91
C ALA A 414 5.41 19.05 -3.29
N ALA A 415 6.51 18.32 -3.37
CA ALA A 415 7.24 18.11 -4.62
C ALA A 415 6.42 17.32 -5.69
N THR A 416 5.40 16.55 -5.28
CA THR A 416 4.48 15.89 -6.22
C THR A 416 3.47 16.87 -6.82
N TRP A 417 2.99 17.86 -6.04
CA TRP A 417 1.83 18.68 -6.40
C TRP A 417 2.19 20.09 -6.86
N ILE A 418 3.35 20.59 -6.48
CA ILE A 418 3.79 21.95 -6.82
C ILE A 418 4.72 21.89 -8.03
N SER A 419 4.38 22.64 -9.08
CA SER A 419 5.26 22.79 -10.25
C SER A 419 6.59 23.43 -9.85
N VAL A 420 7.70 22.97 -10.42
CA VAL A 420 9.06 23.52 -10.21
C VAL A 420 9.11 25.03 -10.43
N SER A 421 8.34 25.56 -11.37
CA SER A 421 8.24 27.02 -11.61
C SER A 421 7.68 27.81 -10.42
N TYR A 422 6.94 27.16 -9.51
CA TYR A 422 6.43 27.80 -8.29
C TYR A 422 7.34 27.62 -7.07
N THR A 423 8.27 26.66 -7.09
CA THR A 423 9.19 26.44 -5.96
C THR A 423 10.20 27.56 -5.80
N HIS A 424 10.41 28.38 -6.82
CA HIS A 424 11.26 29.58 -6.79
C HIS A 424 10.49 30.86 -6.43
N LEU A 425 9.16 30.82 -6.34
CA LEU A 425 8.37 31.90 -5.80
C LEU A 425 8.42 31.80 -4.27
N THR A 426 8.97 32.81 -3.61
CA THR A 426 8.80 32.98 -2.17
C THR A 426 7.30 33.14 -1.89
N LEU A 427 6.65 32.05 -1.48
CA LEU A 427 5.29 32.15 -0.97
C LEU A 427 5.32 33.11 0.23
N PRO A 428 4.42 34.11 0.29
CA PRO A 428 4.30 34.95 1.49
C PRO A 428 4.04 33.96 2.66
N THR A 429 4.83 34.10 3.71
CA THR A 429 4.67 33.31 4.94
C THR A 429 3.28 33.62 5.46
N ILE A 430 2.35 32.69 5.25
CA ILE A 430 1.02 32.77 5.86
C ILE A 430 1.25 32.39 7.32
N TYR A 431 1.31 33.41 8.18
CA TYR A 431 1.26 33.20 9.61
C TYR A 431 -0.08 32.53 9.92
N SER A 432 -0.02 31.38 10.57
CA SER A 432 -1.19 30.70 11.10
C SER A 432 -1.98 31.65 12.01
N VAL A 433 -3.24 31.85 11.64
CA VAL A 433 -4.23 32.43 12.53
C VAL A 433 -4.71 31.35 13.50
#